data_f9430e24dc5bb30d925a77c49e0d6828
#
_entry.id   f9430e24dc5bb30d925a77c49e0d6828
#
_cell.length_a   1.000
_cell.length_b   1.000
_cell.length_c   1.000
_cell.angle_alpha   90.00
_cell.angle_beta   90.00
_cell.angle_gamma   90.00
#
_symmetry.space_group_name_H-M   'P 1'
#
loop_
_entity.id
_entity.type
_entity.pdbx_description
1 polymer ?
#
loop_
_entity_poly.entity_id
_entity_poly.type
_entity_poly.pdbx_seq_one_letter_code
_entity_poly.pdbx_strand_id
1 'polypeptide(L)'
;MKALWLVSFWPFGKSKINDFYQNLFVDSIKSLDFDITFSLTQFDEEKVKDFIDKKKINNNYVNIPKTELPSGKKYSNKLMLDNALKQFIDSNEFSYLVYSTADILVPNNLFSTLSKIKLDNFCALIYPNTHVTNGVIKNNYWPHFGIDLIVFKISREKALKFKEMI
;
A
#
# COMPACT_ATOMS: atom_id res chain seq x y z
N MET A 1 -2.21 17.32 4.45
CA MET A 1 -3.04 16.14 4.12
C MET A 1 -2.15 14.92 4.23
N LYS A 2 -2.66 13.81 4.73
CA LYS A 2 -1.90 12.59 5.03
C LYS A 2 -2.58 11.37 4.43
N ALA A 3 -1.83 10.40 3.95
CA ALA A 3 -2.36 9.14 3.45
C ALA A 3 -1.98 7.97 4.35
N LEU A 4 -2.93 7.10 4.62
CA LEU A 4 -2.68 5.76 5.16
C LEU A 4 -2.51 4.80 3.99
N TRP A 5 -1.35 4.15 3.92
CA TRP A 5 -1.01 3.27 2.81
C TRP A 5 -0.92 1.82 3.27
N LEU A 6 -1.92 1.04 2.95
CA LEU A 6 -1.89 -0.41 3.11
C LEU A 6 -1.01 -1.01 2.01
N VAL A 7 0.06 -1.64 2.42
CA VAL A 7 1.00 -2.29 1.50
C VAL A 7 1.30 -3.71 1.92
N SER A 8 1.38 -4.60 0.93
CA SER A 8 1.80 -5.99 1.11
C SER A 8 3.24 -6.15 0.63
N PHE A 9 4.12 -6.51 1.55
CA PHE A 9 5.52 -6.84 1.27
C PHE A 9 5.73 -8.34 1.15
N TRP A 10 6.59 -8.75 0.24
CA TRP A 10 7.14 -10.09 0.20
C TRP A 10 8.16 -10.29 1.32
N PRO A 11 8.32 -11.50 1.84
CA PRO A 11 9.34 -11.79 2.84
C PRO A 11 10.75 -11.44 2.34
N PHE A 12 11.47 -10.60 3.07
CA PHE A 12 12.82 -10.17 2.73
C PHE A 12 13.84 -11.32 2.84
N GLY A 13 14.84 -11.27 1.95
CA GLY A 13 15.95 -12.23 1.91
C GLY A 13 15.63 -13.57 1.23
N LYS A 14 14.41 -13.76 0.72
CA LYS A 14 14.04 -14.95 -0.04
C LYS A 14 14.24 -14.81 -1.54
N SER A 15 14.21 -13.59 -2.06
CA SER A 15 14.38 -13.31 -3.48
C SER A 15 15.07 -11.96 -3.65
N LYS A 16 16.28 -11.95 -4.22
CA LYS A 16 17.02 -10.71 -4.48
C LYS A 16 16.26 -9.75 -5.39
N ILE A 17 15.46 -10.28 -6.33
CA ILE A 17 14.70 -9.46 -7.26
C ILE A 17 13.50 -8.79 -6.55
N ASN A 18 12.82 -9.52 -5.67
CA ASN A 18 11.73 -8.95 -4.89
C ASN A 18 12.25 -7.90 -3.90
N ASP A 19 13.38 -8.18 -3.23
CA ASP A 19 14.04 -7.23 -2.34
C ASP A 19 14.42 -5.95 -3.08
N PHE A 20 14.92 -6.07 -4.32
CA PHE A 20 15.24 -4.94 -5.18
C PHE A 20 13.99 -4.10 -5.52
N TYR A 21 12.90 -4.73 -5.97
CA TYR A 21 11.67 -4.00 -6.30
C TYR A 21 11.03 -3.34 -5.07
N GLN A 22 11.02 -4.01 -3.94
CA GLN A 22 10.52 -3.45 -2.69
C GLN A 22 11.33 -2.23 -2.23
N ASN A 23 12.65 -2.25 -2.43
CA ASN A 23 13.49 -1.08 -2.18
C ASN A 23 13.15 0.08 -3.11
N LEU A 24 12.99 -0.17 -4.42
CA LEU A 24 12.57 0.86 -5.39
C LEU A 24 11.21 1.45 -5.05
N PHE A 25 10.25 0.60 -4.67
CA PHE A 25 8.94 1.06 -4.23
C PHE A 25 9.06 2.03 -3.05
N VAL A 26 9.75 1.62 -1.99
CA VAL A 26 9.94 2.45 -0.79
C VAL A 26 10.65 3.76 -1.10
N ASP A 27 11.66 3.74 -1.97
CA ASP A 27 12.37 4.95 -2.38
C ASP A 27 11.46 5.87 -3.22
N SER A 28 10.57 5.32 -4.06
CA SER A 28 9.57 6.10 -4.77
C SER A 28 8.54 6.76 -3.84
N ILE A 29 8.10 6.05 -2.78
CA ILE A 29 7.22 6.60 -1.74
C ILE A 29 7.90 7.76 -1.01
N LYS A 30 9.18 7.65 -0.68
CA LYS A 30 9.93 8.73 -0.01
C LYS A 30 10.10 9.98 -0.88
N SER A 31 10.01 9.83 -2.19
CA SER A 31 10.09 10.97 -3.12
C SER A 31 8.77 11.72 -3.29
N LEU A 32 7.66 11.20 -2.72
CA LEU A 32 6.37 11.87 -2.78
C LEU A 32 6.39 13.14 -1.91
N ASP A 33 5.88 14.23 -2.47
CA ASP A 33 5.59 15.45 -1.71
C ASP A 33 4.25 15.30 -0.96
N PHE A 34 4.17 14.30 -0.11
CA PHE A 34 2.98 13.98 0.66
C PHE A 34 3.33 13.18 1.92
N ASP A 35 2.62 13.44 3.01
CA ASP A 35 2.84 12.73 4.28
C ASP A 35 2.19 11.33 4.21
N ILE A 36 3.01 10.29 4.30
CA ILE A 36 2.61 8.90 4.17
C ILE A 36 2.86 8.18 5.51
N THR A 37 1.86 7.41 5.93
CA THR A 37 2.01 6.42 7.00
C THR A 37 1.65 5.04 6.43
N PHE A 38 2.55 4.06 6.55
CA PHE A 38 2.22 2.70 6.17
C PHE A 38 1.33 2.01 7.22
N SER A 39 0.30 1.33 6.76
CA SER A 39 -0.42 0.32 7.53
C SER A 39 0.20 -1.04 7.22
N LEU A 40 1.01 -1.54 8.15
CA LEU A 40 1.74 -2.79 8.00
C LEU A 40 1.11 -3.87 8.86
N THR A 41 0.43 -4.81 8.23
CA THR A 41 -0.03 -6.04 8.89
C THR A 41 0.82 -7.19 8.38
N GLN A 42 1.53 -7.85 9.28
CA GLN A 42 2.41 -8.97 8.95
C GLN A 42 2.00 -10.23 9.73
N PHE A 43 2.45 -11.37 9.27
CA PHE A 43 2.12 -12.67 9.83
C PHE A 43 3.41 -13.40 10.20
N ASP A 44 3.89 -13.18 11.43
CA ASP A 44 5.20 -13.66 11.92
C ASP A 44 6.37 -13.25 11.01
N GLU A 45 6.39 -11.99 10.55
CA GLU A 45 7.42 -11.47 9.65
C GLU A 45 7.96 -10.12 10.16
N GLU A 46 8.95 -10.17 11.06
CA GLU A 46 9.52 -8.96 11.67
C GLU A 46 10.47 -8.19 10.74
N LYS A 47 11.10 -8.88 9.78
CA LYS A 47 12.09 -8.26 8.87
C LYS A 47 11.52 -7.11 8.04
N VAL A 48 10.22 -7.13 7.74
CA VAL A 48 9.54 -6.05 7.04
C VAL A 48 9.53 -4.79 7.91
N LYS A 49 9.18 -4.94 9.19
CA LYS A 49 9.19 -3.82 10.14
C LYS A 49 10.59 -3.21 10.24
N ASP A 50 11.61 -4.04 10.46
CA ASP A 50 13.01 -3.59 10.56
C ASP A 50 13.46 -2.84 9.29
N PHE A 51 13.06 -3.32 8.12
CA PHE A 51 13.35 -2.68 6.85
C PHE A 51 12.69 -1.29 6.75
N ILE A 52 11.41 -1.18 7.07
CA ILE A 52 10.66 0.09 7.01
C ILE A 52 11.19 1.10 8.03
N ASP A 53 11.53 0.65 9.23
CA ASP A 53 12.12 1.49 10.28
C ASP A 53 13.49 2.03 9.85
N LYS A 54 14.34 1.19 9.25
CA LYS A 54 15.63 1.62 8.66
C LYS A 54 15.44 2.65 7.55
N LYS A 55 14.38 2.54 6.78
CA LYS A 55 14.02 3.52 5.74
C LYS A 55 13.38 4.79 6.31
N LYS A 56 13.10 4.85 7.62
CA LYS A 56 12.50 6.00 8.33
C LYS A 56 11.15 6.42 7.73
N ILE A 57 10.31 5.45 7.42
CA ILE A 57 8.93 5.71 7.00
C ILE A 57 8.01 5.52 8.20
N ASN A 58 7.10 6.46 8.41
CA ASN A 58 6.07 6.33 9.42
C ASN A 58 5.23 5.07 9.17
N ASN A 59 5.01 4.28 10.19
CA ASN A 59 4.25 3.05 10.05
C ASN A 59 3.46 2.71 11.30
N ASN A 60 2.30 2.10 11.08
CA ASN A 60 1.46 1.46 12.09
C ASN A 60 1.58 -0.05 11.88
N TYR A 61 2.42 -0.68 12.67
CA TYR A 61 2.73 -2.11 12.55
C TYR A 61 1.83 -2.95 13.43
N VAL A 62 1.28 -4.01 12.85
CA VAL A 62 0.54 -5.05 13.56
C VAL A 62 1.09 -6.41 13.12
N ASN A 63 1.54 -7.22 14.08
CA ASN A 63 1.88 -8.62 13.83
C ASN A 63 0.72 -9.52 14.27
N ILE A 64 0.26 -10.36 13.35
CA ILE A 64 -0.77 -11.38 13.61
C ILE A 64 -0.09 -12.73 13.59
N PRO A 65 -0.18 -13.52 14.67
CA PRO A 65 0.35 -14.87 14.69
C PRO A 65 -0.26 -15.73 13.57
N LYS A 66 0.56 -16.52 12.91
CA LYS A 66 0.08 -17.44 11.85
C LYS A 66 -0.97 -18.44 12.35
N THR A 67 -0.99 -18.71 13.65
CA THR A 67 -1.99 -19.55 14.30
C THR A 67 -3.41 -18.98 14.22
N GLU A 68 -3.54 -17.67 14.01
CA GLU A 68 -4.84 -17.00 13.81
C GLU A 68 -5.32 -17.05 12.36
N LEU A 69 -4.50 -17.55 11.44
CA LEU A 69 -4.88 -17.70 10.05
C LEU A 69 -5.67 -18.98 9.83
N PRO A 70 -6.59 -19.00 8.85
CA PRO A 70 -7.21 -20.24 8.39
C PRO A 70 -6.16 -21.28 8.00
N SER A 71 -6.44 -22.55 8.29
CA SER A 71 -5.52 -23.66 8.02
C SER A 71 -4.92 -23.60 6.61
N GLY A 72 -3.61 -23.72 6.50
CA GLY A 72 -2.87 -23.69 5.24
C GLY A 72 -2.66 -22.29 4.62
N LYS A 73 -3.16 -21.22 5.23
CA LYS A 73 -2.90 -19.86 4.77
C LYS A 73 -1.60 -19.31 5.37
N LYS A 74 -0.91 -18.47 4.59
CA LYS A 74 0.32 -17.79 5.02
C LYS A 74 0.09 -16.29 5.28
N TYR A 75 -1.03 -15.76 4.82
CA TYR A 75 -1.46 -14.37 4.98
C TYR A 75 -2.96 -14.25 4.77
N SER A 76 -3.54 -13.12 5.14
CA SER A 76 -4.95 -12.80 4.92
C SER A 76 -5.09 -11.35 4.49
N ASN A 77 -5.48 -11.14 3.23
CA ASN A 77 -5.78 -9.79 2.70
C ASN A 77 -6.95 -9.16 3.46
N LYS A 78 -7.92 -9.97 3.91
CA LYS A 78 -9.03 -9.50 4.74
C LYS A 78 -8.52 -8.86 6.03
N LEU A 79 -7.69 -9.57 6.81
CA LEU A 79 -7.15 -9.04 8.06
C LEU A 79 -6.29 -7.79 7.84
N MET A 80 -5.52 -7.74 6.76
CA MET A 80 -4.73 -6.55 6.39
C MET A 80 -5.64 -5.36 6.10
N LEU A 81 -6.70 -5.57 5.33
CA LEU A 81 -7.65 -4.52 4.97
C LEU A 81 -8.48 -4.07 6.19
N ASP A 82 -8.92 -5.00 7.03
CA ASP A 82 -9.63 -4.70 8.28
C ASP A 82 -8.81 -3.80 9.21
N ASN A 83 -7.52 -4.11 9.37
CA ASN A 83 -6.62 -3.30 10.19
C ASN A 83 -6.41 -1.91 9.59
N ALA A 84 -6.19 -1.80 8.29
CA ALA A 84 -6.02 -0.51 7.63
C ALA A 84 -7.30 0.35 7.73
N LEU A 85 -8.47 -0.23 7.51
CA LEU A 85 -9.75 0.46 7.67
C LEU A 85 -9.97 0.90 9.11
N LYS A 86 -9.64 0.07 10.09
CA LYS A 86 -9.72 0.45 11.51
C LYS A 86 -8.82 1.66 11.80
N GLN A 87 -7.56 1.61 11.40
CA GLN A 87 -6.63 2.73 11.57
C GLN A 87 -7.11 4.01 10.90
N PHE A 88 -7.68 3.89 9.68
CA PHE A 88 -8.25 5.02 8.94
C PHE A 88 -9.48 5.62 9.63
N ILE A 89 -10.35 4.76 10.18
CA ILE A 89 -11.58 5.18 10.87
C ILE A 89 -11.25 5.80 12.22
N ASP A 90 -10.31 5.24 12.98
CA ASP A 90 -9.96 5.67 14.33
C ASP A 90 -9.13 6.97 14.33
N SER A 91 -8.46 7.29 13.22
CA SER A 91 -7.63 8.49 13.09
C SER A 91 -8.33 9.58 12.26
N ASN A 92 -8.25 10.85 12.74
CA ASN A 92 -8.72 12.01 11.99
C ASN A 92 -7.68 12.59 11.03
N GLU A 93 -6.48 11.98 10.95
CA GLU A 93 -5.35 12.55 10.24
C GLU A 93 -5.36 12.25 8.74
N PHE A 94 -5.94 11.10 8.35
CA PHE A 94 -5.85 10.59 6.99
C PHE A 94 -6.95 11.14 6.08
N SER A 95 -6.53 11.66 4.92
CA SER A 95 -7.41 12.11 3.84
C SER A 95 -7.59 11.07 2.75
N TYR A 96 -6.62 10.14 2.65
CA TYR A 96 -6.61 9.07 1.66
C TYR A 96 -6.30 7.73 2.32
N LEU A 97 -6.99 6.68 1.88
CA LEU A 97 -6.61 5.29 2.09
C LEU A 97 -6.09 4.73 0.77
N VAL A 98 -4.88 4.20 0.78
CA VAL A 98 -4.22 3.66 -0.42
C VAL A 98 -3.93 2.18 -0.22
N TYR A 99 -4.09 1.39 -1.26
CA TYR A 99 -3.68 -0.01 -1.30
C TYR A 99 -2.77 -0.25 -2.49
N SER A 100 -1.65 -0.93 -2.27
CA SER A 100 -0.80 -1.44 -3.35
C SER A 100 0.01 -2.67 -2.93
N THR A 101 0.58 -3.35 -3.93
CA THR A 101 1.72 -4.25 -3.74
C THR A 101 3.01 -3.43 -3.61
N ALA A 102 4.09 -4.05 -3.16
CA ALA A 102 5.38 -3.38 -2.93
C ALA A 102 6.37 -3.53 -4.11
N ASP A 103 5.89 -3.82 -5.29
CA ASP A 103 6.68 -4.04 -6.52
C ASP A 103 6.35 -3.05 -7.64
N ILE A 104 5.76 -1.92 -7.27
CA ILE A 104 5.41 -0.83 -8.19
C ILE A 104 6.31 0.39 -7.98
N LEU A 105 6.44 1.22 -9.01
CA LEU A 105 7.00 2.56 -8.91
C LEU A 105 5.86 3.58 -8.89
N VAL A 106 5.86 4.42 -7.86
CA VAL A 106 4.83 5.44 -7.68
C VAL A 106 5.35 6.78 -8.21
N PRO A 107 4.62 7.42 -9.14
CA PRO A 107 5.03 8.72 -9.66
C PRO A 107 4.93 9.81 -8.58
N ASN A 108 5.92 10.68 -8.51
CA ASN A 108 6.01 11.73 -7.50
C ASN A 108 4.82 12.71 -7.51
N ASN A 109 4.14 12.85 -8.64
CA ASN A 109 2.99 13.73 -8.81
C ASN A 109 1.63 13.06 -8.50
N LEU A 110 1.60 11.85 -7.93
CA LEU A 110 0.36 11.10 -7.66
C LEU A 110 -0.68 11.96 -6.93
N PHE A 111 -0.34 12.47 -5.76
CA PHE A 111 -1.31 13.22 -4.94
C PHE A 111 -1.62 14.60 -5.49
N SER A 112 -0.67 15.27 -6.14
CA SER A 112 -0.93 16.54 -6.83
C SER A 112 -1.90 16.35 -8.01
N THR A 113 -1.87 15.19 -8.67
CA THR A 113 -2.83 14.83 -9.71
C THR A 113 -4.21 14.51 -9.11
N LEU A 114 -4.26 13.69 -8.05
CA LEU A 114 -5.51 13.32 -7.39
C LEU A 114 -6.21 14.51 -6.73
N SER A 115 -5.46 15.51 -6.25
CA SER A 115 -6.03 16.73 -5.64
C SER A 115 -6.82 17.59 -6.62
N LYS A 116 -6.60 17.43 -7.93
CA LYS A 116 -7.37 18.12 -8.98
C LYS A 116 -8.77 17.54 -9.19
N ILE A 117 -9.02 16.36 -8.64
CA ILE A 117 -10.35 15.73 -8.68
C ILE A 117 -11.25 16.45 -7.68
N LYS A 118 -12.28 17.14 -8.20
CA LYS A 118 -13.22 17.95 -7.41
C LYS A 118 -14.36 17.13 -6.75
N LEU A 119 -14.15 15.85 -6.51
CA LEU A 119 -15.12 15.00 -5.84
C LEU A 119 -14.78 14.87 -4.35
N ASP A 120 -15.79 14.98 -3.49
CA ASP A 120 -15.60 14.79 -2.04
C ASP A 120 -15.21 13.36 -1.70
N ASN A 121 -15.75 12.40 -2.46
CA ASN A 121 -15.45 10.99 -2.31
C ASN A 121 -15.23 10.35 -3.69
N PHE A 122 -14.12 9.63 -3.84
CA PHE A 122 -13.82 8.87 -5.06
C PHE A 122 -12.97 7.65 -4.77
N CYS A 123 -12.95 6.72 -5.71
CA CYS A 123 -11.97 5.64 -5.80
C CYS A 123 -11.27 5.76 -7.15
N ALA A 124 -9.95 5.82 -7.14
CA ALA A 124 -9.11 5.79 -8.33
C ALA A 124 -8.41 4.44 -8.43
N LEU A 125 -8.56 3.78 -9.58
CA LEU A 125 -7.84 2.57 -9.93
C LEU A 125 -6.71 2.96 -10.88
N ILE A 126 -5.49 2.61 -10.52
CA ILE A 126 -4.30 3.01 -11.26
C ILE A 126 -3.64 1.77 -11.83
N TYR A 127 -3.48 1.76 -13.13
CA TYR A 127 -2.87 0.67 -13.88
C TYR A 127 -1.43 1.03 -14.25
N PRO A 128 -0.52 0.06 -14.25
CA PRO A 128 0.85 0.31 -14.69
C PRO A 128 0.88 0.58 -16.19
N ASN A 129 1.68 1.54 -16.59
CA ASN A 129 1.96 1.83 -17.99
C ASN A 129 3.42 1.54 -18.38
N THR A 130 4.22 1.09 -17.41
CA THR A 130 5.64 0.78 -17.59
C THR A 130 6.01 -0.53 -16.90
N HIS A 131 6.97 -1.24 -17.46
CA HIS A 131 7.62 -2.38 -16.82
C HIS A 131 9.11 -2.11 -16.65
N VAL A 132 9.67 -2.63 -15.57
CA VAL A 132 11.13 -2.65 -15.37
C VAL A 132 11.62 -4.06 -15.66
N THR A 133 12.41 -4.20 -16.72
CA THR A 133 13.03 -5.48 -17.09
C THR A 133 14.54 -5.29 -17.15
N ASN A 134 15.28 -6.04 -16.34
CA ASN A 134 16.75 -5.94 -16.23
C ASN A 134 17.24 -4.50 -15.96
N GLY A 135 16.54 -3.77 -15.09
CA GLY A 135 16.87 -2.38 -14.76
C GLY A 135 16.47 -1.34 -15.82
N VAL A 136 15.88 -1.76 -16.94
CA VAL A 136 15.45 -0.86 -18.02
C VAL A 136 13.94 -0.64 -17.90
N ILE A 137 13.52 0.64 -17.84
CA ILE A 137 12.11 1.02 -17.86
C ILE A 137 11.62 0.92 -19.30
N LYS A 138 10.60 0.11 -19.53
CA LYS A 138 9.93 -0.04 -20.84
C LYS A 138 8.48 0.39 -20.71
N ASN A 139 8.01 1.17 -21.67
CA ASN A 139 6.59 1.49 -21.78
C ASN A 139 5.80 0.22 -22.08
N ASN A 140 4.71 0.04 -21.37
CA ASN A 140 3.79 -1.06 -21.62
C ASN A 140 2.75 -0.60 -22.67
N TYR A 141 2.87 -1.11 -23.90
CA TYR A 141 1.91 -0.81 -24.97
C TYR A 141 0.65 -1.70 -24.93
N TRP A 142 0.65 -2.70 -24.06
CA TRP A 142 -0.48 -3.59 -23.86
C TRP A 142 -1.13 -3.31 -22.51
N PRO A 143 -2.47 -3.27 -22.45
CA PRO A 143 -3.13 -3.08 -21.16
C PRO A 143 -2.75 -4.23 -20.22
N HIS A 144 -2.14 -3.88 -19.11
CA HIS A 144 -1.96 -4.82 -18.00
C HIS A 144 -3.30 -4.91 -17.26
N PHE A 145 -3.85 -6.11 -17.17
CA PHE A 145 -5.18 -6.33 -16.56
C PHE A 145 -5.15 -6.32 -15.01
N GLY A 146 -3.99 -6.07 -14.39
CA GLY A 146 -3.83 -5.95 -12.95
C GLY A 146 -4.03 -4.50 -12.47
N ILE A 147 -4.72 -4.35 -11.35
CA ILE A 147 -4.78 -3.08 -10.63
C ILE A 147 -3.66 -3.12 -9.59
N ASP A 148 -2.65 -2.27 -9.75
CA ASP A 148 -1.49 -2.28 -8.87
C ASP A 148 -1.60 -1.25 -7.75
N LEU A 149 -2.45 -0.24 -7.92
CA LEU A 149 -2.65 0.82 -6.95
C LEU A 149 -4.11 1.25 -6.93
N ILE A 150 -4.70 1.24 -5.74
CA ILE A 150 -6.05 1.75 -5.50
C ILE A 150 -5.96 2.89 -4.50
N VAL A 151 -6.56 4.03 -4.84
CA VAL A 151 -6.63 5.19 -3.96
C VAL A 151 -8.08 5.51 -3.65
N PHE A 152 -8.40 5.54 -2.37
CA PHE A 152 -9.71 5.95 -1.88
C PHE A 152 -9.58 7.31 -1.20
N LYS A 153 -10.40 8.26 -1.64
CA LYS A 153 -10.74 9.45 -0.88
C LYS A 153 -12.18 9.28 -0.42
N ILE A 154 -12.38 8.87 0.80
CA ILE A 154 -13.71 8.55 1.36
C ILE A 154 -13.88 9.17 2.74
N SER A 155 -15.13 9.48 3.08
CA SER A 155 -15.48 9.88 4.45
C SER A 155 -15.36 8.68 5.40
N ARG A 156 -15.19 8.98 6.69
CA ARG A 156 -15.18 7.94 7.75
C ARG A 156 -16.45 7.11 7.75
N GLU A 157 -17.60 7.73 7.54
CA GLU A 157 -18.89 7.04 7.44
C GLU A 157 -18.90 6.00 6.32
N LYS A 158 -18.39 6.38 5.13
CA LYS A 158 -18.26 5.44 4.01
C LYS A 158 -17.25 4.34 4.28
N ALA A 159 -16.13 4.66 4.94
CA ALA A 159 -15.14 3.66 5.34
C ALA A 159 -15.74 2.66 6.34
N LEU A 160 -16.58 3.11 7.28
CA LEU A 160 -17.28 2.25 8.22
C LEU A 160 -18.23 1.27 7.49
N LYS A 161 -19.08 1.80 6.59
CA LYS A 161 -19.97 0.97 5.76
C LYS A 161 -19.20 -0.04 4.93
N PHE A 162 -18.06 0.37 4.35
CA PHE A 162 -17.22 -0.54 3.58
C PHE A 162 -16.66 -1.67 4.46
N LYS A 163 -16.21 -1.34 5.68
CA LYS A 163 -15.73 -2.33 6.64
C LYS A 163 -16.79 -3.36 7.04
N GLU A 164 -18.06 -2.93 7.16
CA GLU A 164 -19.18 -3.84 7.48
C GLU A 164 -19.50 -4.82 6.33
N MET A 165 -19.08 -4.52 5.10
CA MET A 165 -19.37 -5.32 3.90
C MET A 165 -18.34 -6.42 3.64
N ILE A 166 -17.16 -6.37 4.26
CA ILE A 166 -16.03 -7.30 4.02
C ILE A 166 -15.84 -8.26 5.19
#